data_e58b851c889d8910d81e5c863035ebc0
#
_entry.id   e58b851c889d8910d81e5c863035ebc0
#
_cell.length_a   1.000
_cell.length_b   1.000
_cell.length_c   1.000
_cell.angle_alpha   90.00
_cell.angle_beta   90.00
_cell.angle_gamma   90.00
#
_symmetry.space_group_name_H-M   'P 1'
#
loop_
_entity.id
_entity.type
_entity.pdbx_description
1 polymer ?
#
loop_
_entity_poly.entity_id
_entity_poly.type
_entity_poly.pdbx_seq_one_letter_code
_entity_poly.pdbx_strand_id
1 'polypeptide(L)'
;MTDPKQFIFPRKKLAADLVDAVCGASPFDQSSGLFLAAPRRTGKSTFLRLDMIPEFENRGAIVILVDLWSDPDREPAELIAEAVRDAIRKSEAGIIKVLRGIGLSKFGAGGVSFELDKVGVVGGITLTDALQYLYEKTGRSIALVIDEAQHALNSQAGINAMFAIKAARDALNQNTAREIRLMAVFTGSNRDKLSNLVLGRTTPFYGAMITSFPLLDRKFTDAFTAHTNERLAEDNRFDPASVFAAFDALGRRPEELKKVLTVCAFSEGKAASMNALLAQNAAALRVDYLSKFDGLFKSLDPLE
;
A
#
# COMPACT_ATOMS: atom_id res chain seq x y z
N MET A 1 12.65 -9.77 10.32
CA MET A 1 12.78 -11.21 10.05
C MET A 1 11.37 -11.76 9.97
N THR A 2 10.95 -12.27 8.84
CA THR A 2 9.65 -12.95 8.68
C THR A 2 9.72 -14.31 9.38
N ASP A 3 8.68 -14.66 10.12
CA ASP A 3 8.52 -15.99 10.71
C ASP A 3 8.63 -17.04 9.57
N PRO A 4 9.56 -18.01 9.63
CA PRO A 4 9.72 -19.02 8.59
C PRO A 4 8.49 -19.92 8.39
N LYS A 5 7.47 -19.76 9.23
CA LYS A 5 6.18 -20.46 9.14
C LYS A 5 5.11 -19.69 8.36
N GLN A 6 5.36 -18.41 8.03
CA GLN A 6 4.38 -17.59 7.31
C GLN A 6 4.54 -17.78 5.80
N PHE A 7 3.45 -18.20 5.14
CA PHE A 7 3.41 -18.27 3.68
C PHE A 7 3.43 -16.86 3.08
N ILE A 8 4.38 -16.61 2.21
CA ILE A 8 4.52 -15.36 1.44
C ILE A 8 4.48 -15.71 -0.05
N PHE A 9 3.65 -15.00 -0.81
CA PHE A 9 3.57 -15.12 -2.26
C PHE A 9 4.07 -13.82 -2.90
N PRO A 10 5.34 -13.79 -3.36
CA PRO A 10 5.95 -12.59 -3.90
C PRO A 10 5.37 -12.22 -5.27
N ARG A 11 5.18 -10.91 -5.50
CA ARG A 11 4.68 -10.34 -6.77
C ARG A 11 5.69 -9.37 -7.38
N LYS A 12 6.96 -9.76 -7.40
CA LYS A 12 8.10 -8.92 -7.80
C LYS A 12 7.93 -8.31 -9.19
N LYS A 13 7.43 -9.11 -10.17
CA LYS A 13 7.20 -8.59 -11.51
C LYS A 13 6.16 -7.45 -11.50
N LEU A 14 5.04 -7.62 -10.81
CA LEU A 14 4.05 -6.56 -10.68
C LEU A 14 4.62 -5.32 -10.01
N ALA A 15 5.45 -5.49 -8.97
CA ALA A 15 6.12 -4.38 -8.30
C ALA A 15 7.04 -3.63 -9.27
N ALA A 16 7.87 -4.34 -10.02
CA ALA A 16 8.74 -3.74 -11.02
C ALA A 16 7.95 -2.98 -12.09
N ASP A 17 6.91 -3.59 -12.67
CA ASP A 17 6.06 -2.98 -13.71
C ASP A 17 5.38 -1.68 -13.21
N LEU A 18 4.89 -1.66 -11.96
CA LEU A 18 4.25 -0.49 -11.35
C LEU A 18 5.27 0.61 -10.97
N VAL A 19 6.44 0.20 -10.49
CA VAL A 19 7.52 1.16 -10.19
C VAL A 19 8.06 1.77 -11.49
N ASP A 20 8.21 0.99 -12.57
CA ASP A 20 8.54 1.53 -13.90
C ASP A 20 7.53 2.56 -14.38
N ALA A 21 6.24 2.28 -14.17
CA ALA A 21 5.17 3.21 -14.56
C ALA A 21 5.25 4.55 -13.79
N VAL A 22 5.49 4.52 -12.48
CA VAL A 22 5.55 5.74 -11.66
C VAL A 22 6.88 6.50 -11.82
N CYS A 23 7.95 5.81 -12.23
CA CYS A 23 9.23 6.40 -12.58
C CYS A 23 9.27 6.99 -14.01
N GLY A 24 8.19 6.87 -14.80
CA GLY A 24 8.16 7.30 -16.20
C GLY A 24 9.01 6.42 -17.14
N ALA A 25 9.42 5.25 -16.70
CA ALA A 25 10.21 4.31 -17.50
C ALA A 25 9.34 3.36 -18.34
N SER A 26 8.04 3.32 -18.06
CA SER A 26 7.06 2.51 -18.79
C SER A 26 6.35 3.33 -19.87
N PRO A 27 5.91 2.71 -21.00
CA PRO A 27 5.00 3.36 -21.94
C PRO A 27 3.63 3.71 -21.32
N PHE A 28 3.31 3.11 -20.18
CA PHE A 28 2.11 3.41 -19.37
C PHE A 28 2.46 4.36 -18.22
N ASP A 29 2.83 5.59 -18.58
CA ASP A 29 3.29 6.61 -17.64
C ASP A 29 2.26 6.94 -16.56
N GLN A 30 2.67 6.79 -15.30
CA GLN A 30 1.92 7.12 -14.09
C GLN A 30 2.71 8.12 -13.21
N SER A 31 3.63 8.87 -13.80
CA SER A 31 4.46 9.86 -13.09
C SER A 31 3.64 10.99 -12.46
N SER A 32 2.43 11.22 -12.97
CA SER A 32 1.44 12.14 -12.36
C SER A 32 0.80 11.60 -11.08
N GLY A 33 1.14 10.39 -10.66
CA GLY A 33 0.65 9.69 -9.47
C GLY A 33 0.00 8.36 -9.80
N LEU A 34 0.42 7.32 -9.11
CA LEU A 34 -0.13 5.98 -9.23
C LEU A 34 -1.25 5.78 -8.19
N PHE A 35 -2.48 5.58 -8.67
CA PHE A 35 -3.64 5.32 -7.82
C PHE A 35 -4.08 3.86 -7.95
N LEU A 36 -3.91 3.07 -6.89
CA LEU A 36 -4.23 1.64 -6.86
C LEU A 36 -5.48 1.38 -6.01
N ALA A 37 -6.56 0.96 -6.64
CA ALA A 37 -7.79 0.58 -5.96
C ALA A 37 -7.93 -0.94 -5.88
N ALA A 38 -8.23 -1.46 -4.69
CA ALA A 38 -8.55 -2.87 -4.49
C ALA A 38 -9.51 -3.06 -3.31
N PRO A 39 -10.43 -4.01 -3.36
CA PRO A 39 -11.25 -4.34 -2.21
C PRO A 39 -10.39 -4.68 -0.97
N ARG A 40 -10.97 -4.51 0.22
CA ARG A 40 -10.30 -4.93 1.46
C ARG A 40 -9.95 -6.42 1.45
N ARG A 41 -8.84 -6.80 2.09
CA ARG A 41 -8.38 -8.19 2.27
C ARG A 41 -7.93 -8.89 0.98
N THR A 42 -7.62 -8.15 -0.08
CA THR A 42 -7.08 -8.70 -1.34
C THR A 42 -5.55 -8.77 -1.39
N GLY A 43 -4.86 -8.43 -0.27
CA GLY A 43 -3.40 -8.48 -0.17
C GLY A 43 -2.68 -7.19 -0.60
N LYS A 44 -3.39 -6.07 -0.82
CA LYS A 44 -2.82 -4.79 -1.25
C LYS A 44 -1.70 -4.27 -0.32
N SER A 45 -1.98 -4.12 0.99
CA SER A 45 -0.98 -3.60 1.95
C SER A 45 0.19 -4.57 2.16
N THR A 46 -0.05 -5.89 2.03
CA THR A 46 1.02 -6.90 2.02
C THR A 46 1.93 -6.70 0.81
N PHE A 47 1.36 -6.52 -0.39
CA PHE A 47 2.10 -6.23 -1.61
C PHE A 47 2.92 -4.93 -1.50
N LEU A 48 2.33 -3.86 -0.96
CA LEU A 48 3.06 -2.61 -0.74
C LEU A 48 4.32 -2.85 0.11
N ARG A 49 4.17 -3.52 1.25
CA ARG A 49 5.26 -3.72 2.23
C ARG A 49 6.30 -4.74 1.78
N LEU A 50 5.90 -5.83 1.13
CA LEU A 50 6.79 -6.96 0.83
C LEU A 50 7.34 -6.95 -0.60
N ASP A 51 6.71 -6.25 -1.54
CA ASP A 51 7.13 -6.25 -2.93
C ASP A 51 7.46 -4.83 -3.44
N MET A 52 6.53 -3.88 -3.31
CA MET A 52 6.67 -2.56 -3.94
C MET A 52 7.67 -1.65 -3.21
N ILE A 53 7.62 -1.58 -1.90
CA ILE A 53 8.59 -0.80 -1.10
C ILE A 53 10.01 -1.30 -1.30
N PRO A 54 10.30 -2.62 -1.16
CA PRO A 54 11.62 -3.15 -1.47
C PRO A 54 12.09 -2.88 -2.91
N GLU A 55 11.18 -2.85 -3.88
CA GLU A 55 11.54 -2.52 -5.26
C GLU A 55 11.97 -1.05 -5.41
N PHE A 56 11.29 -0.10 -4.77
CA PHE A 56 11.73 1.29 -4.71
C PHE A 56 13.10 1.44 -4.02
N GLU A 57 13.29 0.76 -2.89
CA GLU A 57 14.55 0.78 -2.13
C GLU A 57 15.71 0.19 -2.95
N ASN A 58 15.49 -0.91 -3.66
CA ASN A 58 16.46 -1.54 -4.56
C ASN A 58 16.90 -0.61 -5.71
N ARG A 59 16.00 0.28 -6.16
CA ARG A 59 16.32 1.34 -7.13
C ARG A 59 16.95 2.57 -6.50
N GLY A 60 17.26 2.54 -5.21
CA GLY A 60 17.92 3.61 -4.49
C GLY A 60 16.99 4.71 -3.99
N ALA A 61 15.67 4.61 -4.14
CA ALA A 61 14.75 5.61 -3.63
C ALA A 61 14.66 5.59 -2.09
N ILE A 62 14.34 6.74 -1.50
CA ILE A 62 13.90 6.82 -0.10
C ILE A 62 12.39 6.61 -0.09
N VAL A 63 11.92 5.61 0.65
CA VAL A 63 10.49 5.34 0.76
C VAL A 63 9.92 5.96 2.02
N ILE A 64 8.85 6.73 1.85
CA ILE A 64 8.03 7.29 2.94
C ILE A 64 6.66 6.64 2.85
N LEU A 65 6.37 5.71 3.75
CA LEU A 65 5.07 5.05 3.85
C LEU A 65 4.22 5.73 4.90
N VAL A 66 3.01 6.13 4.51
CA VAL A 66 1.98 6.66 5.41
C VAL A 66 0.72 5.82 5.26
N ASP A 67 0.25 5.25 6.36
CA ASP A 67 -1.04 4.55 6.42
C ASP A 67 -2.05 5.48 7.12
N LEU A 68 -2.96 6.07 6.36
CA LEU A 68 -3.95 7.01 6.89
C LEU A 68 -5.06 6.34 7.72
N TRP A 69 -5.03 5.00 7.82
CA TRP A 69 -5.93 4.25 8.68
C TRP A 69 -5.24 3.75 9.96
N SER A 70 -3.94 4.00 10.12
CA SER A 70 -3.18 3.55 11.29
C SER A 70 -3.64 4.20 12.59
N ASP A 71 -4.13 5.44 12.51
CA ASP A 71 -4.68 6.20 13.63
C ASP A 71 -5.85 7.05 13.10
N PRO A 72 -7.10 6.54 13.15
CA PRO A 72 -8.27 7.22 12.60
C PRO A 72 -8.64 8.52 13.30
N ASP A 73 -8.15 8.75 14.51
CA ASP A 73 -8.45 9.94 15.33
C ASP A 73 -7.49 11.10 15.01
N ARG A 74 -6.37 10.83 14.31
CA ARG A 74 -5.41 11.85 13.91
C ARG A 74 -5.69 12.41 12.52
N GLU A 75 -5.39 13.69 12.37
CA GLU A 75 -5.50 14.36 11.08
C GLU A 75 -4.52 13.76 10.05
N PRO A 76 -4.97 13.43 8.83
CA PRO A 76 -4.12 12.93 7.75
C PRO A 76 -2.90 13.79 7.46
N ALA A 77 -3.05 15.12 7.55
CA ALA A 77 -1.96 16.07 7.35
C ALA A 77 -0.82 15.90 8.37
N GLU A 78 -1.16 15.59 9.63
CA GLU A 78 -0.19 15.36 10.70
C GLU A 78 0.58 14.06 10.49
N LEU A 79 -0.13 12.97 10.10
CA LEU A 79 0.48 11.69 9.81
C LEU A 79 1.50 11.80 8.65
N ILE A 80 1.15 12.55 7.61
CA ILE A 80 2.03 12.80 6.46
C ILE A 80 3.25 13.62 6.89
N ALA A 81 3.04 14.71 7.61
CA ALA A 81 4.12 15.57 8.08
C ALA A 81 5.09 14.83 9.01
N GLU A 82 4.57 14.00 9.92
CA GLU A 82 5.37 13.16 10.81
C GLU A 82 6.23 12.15 10.04
N ALA A 83 5.64 11.45 9.08
CA ALA A 83 6.38 10.48 8.27
C ALA A 83 7.53 11.14 7.47
N VAL A 84 7.30 12.36 6.95
CA VAL A 84 8.35 13.13 6.26
C VAL A 84 9.45 13.57 7.23
N ARG A 85 9.09 14.08 8.43
CA ARG A 85 10.06 14.41 9.49
C ARG A 85 10.93 13.21 9.86
N ASP A 86 10.32 12.05 10.03
CA ASP A 86 11.01 10.81 10.38
C ASP A 86 11.98 10.35 9.27
N ALA A 87 11.58 10.49 8.01
CA ALA A 87 12.45 10.19 6.88
C ALA A 87 13.69 11.11 6.84
N ILE A 88 13.51 12.40 7.11
CA ILE A 88 14.61 13.36 7.21
C ILE A 88 15.54 12.99 8.37
N ARG A 89 15.01 12.76 9.57
CA ARG A 89 15.81 12.36 10.77
C ARG A 89 16.62 11.09 10.52
N LYS A 90 16.02 10.07 9.90
CA LYS A 90 16.69 8.81 9.55
C LYS A 90 17.82 9.05 8.55
N SER A 91 17.59 9.90 7.55
CA SER A 91 18.60 10.22 6.53
C SER A 91 19.76 11.02 7.10
N GLU A 92 19.52 12.00 7.97
CA GLU A 92 20.56 12.76 8.65
C GLU A 92 21.40 11.87 9.58
N ALA A 93 20.77 10.99 10.35
CA ALA A 93 21.47 10.03 11.22
C ALA A 93 22.35 9.07 10.39
N GLY A 94 21.89 8.63 9.22
CA GLY A 94 22.64 7.81 8.28
C GLY A 94 23.87 8.53 7.74
N ILE A 95 23.74 9.77 7.30
CA ILE A 95 24.85 10.61 6.80
C ILE A 95 25.90 10.81 7.89
N ILE A 96 25.49 11.16 9.10
CA ILE A 96 26.40 11.34 10.26
C ILE A 96 27.17 10.05 10.56
N LYS A 97 26.49 8.88 10.50
CA LYS A 97 27.14 7.58 10.74
C LYS A 97 28.22 7.27 9.70
N VAL A 98 27.93 7.55 8.42
CA VAL A 98 28.89 7.36 7.32
C VAL A 98 30.10 8.30 7.50
N LEU A 99 29.88 9.59 7.79
CA LEU A 99 30.95 10.56 8.01
C LEU A 99 31.86 10.18 9.19
N ARG A 100 31.28 9.66 10.28
CA ARG A 100 32.05 9.13 11.42
C ARG A 100 32.88 7.89 11.04
N GLY A 101 32.29 6.99 10.21
CA GLY A 101 32.97 5.76 9.75
C GLY A 101 34.20 6.01 8.90
N ILE A 102 34.25 7.11 8.15
CA ILE A 102 35.41 7.51 7.33
C ILE A 102 36.36 8.50 8.04
N GLY A 103 36.23 8.64 9.38
CA GLY A 103 37.16 9.44 10.19
C GLY A 103 36.98 10.96 10.09
N LEU A 104 35.97 11.44 9.42
CA LEU A 104 35.61 12.87 9.32
C LEU A 104 34.80 13.33 10.55
N SER A 105 35.42 13.31 11.72
CA SER A 105 34.78 13.72 12.97
C SER A 105 34.65 15.25 13.18
N LYS A 106 35.06 16.06 12.21
CA LYS A 106 35.07 17.53 12.31
C LYS A 106 34.30 18.23 11.18
N PHE A 107 33.19 17.69 10.73
CA PHE A 107 32.23 18.55 10.04
C PHE A 107 31.32 19.14 11.13
N GLY A 108 31.62 20.39 11.47
CA GLY A 108 30.81 21.17 12.36
C GLY A 108 29.36 21.20 11.87
N ALA A 109 28.46 21.10 12.83
CA ALA A 109 27.05 21.38 12.67
C ALA A 109 26.81 22.87 12.33
N GLY A 110 27.38 23.33 11.22
CA GLY A 110 27.17 24.62 10.58
C GLY A 110 26.17 24.51 9.44
N GLY A 111 25.17 23.66 9.60
CA GLY A 111 24.02 23.61 8.71
C GLY A 111 22.87 24.36 9.35
N VAL A 112 22.17 25.16 8.56
CA VAL A 112 20.86 25.71 8.90
C VAL A 112 20.09 24.60 9.61
N SER A 113 19.76 24.81 10.88
CA SER A 113 18.92 23.87 11.63
C SER A 113 17.56 23.85 10.95
N PHE A 114 17.33 22.83 10.14
CA PHE A 114 16.03 22.61 9.53
C PHE A 114 15.08 22.31 10.69
N GLU A 115 14.17 23.25 10.97
CA GLU A 115 13.25 23.14 12.10
C GLU A 115 12.19 22.09 11.79
N LEU A 116 12.58 20.82 11.90
CA LEU A 116 11.75 19.65 11.56
C LEU A 116 10.37 19.70 12.22
N ASP A 117 10.29 20.24 13.42
CA ASP A 117 9.02 20.33 14.15
C ASP A 117 8.04 21.34 13.52
N LYS A 118 8.52 22.20 12.62
CA LYS A 118 7.68 23.16 11.88
C LYS A 118 7.20 22.63 10.51
N VAL A 119 7.57 21.42 10.10
CA VAL A 119 7.10 20.85 8.85
C VAL A 119 5.59 20.59 8.94
N GLY A 120 4.84 21.18 8.02
CA GLY A 120 3.39 21.03 7.96
C GLY A 120 2.60 21.91 8.94
N VAL A 121 3.27 22.77 9.74
CA VAL A 121 2.62 23.74 10.62
C VAL A 121 2.30 25.00 9.84
N VAL A 122 1.19 25.66 10.14
CA VAL A 122 0.81 26.95 9.53
C VAL A 122 1.88 28.00 9.82
N GLY A 123 2.42 28.62 8.76
CA GLY A 123 3.53 29.58 8.89
C GLY A 123 4.90 28.93 9.12
N GLY A 124 5.01 27.60 9.07
CA GLY A 124 6.22 26.82 9.17
C GLY A 124 6.80 26.40 7.81
N ILE A 125 7.48 25.25 7.80
CA ILE A 125 8.12 24.68 6.62
C ILE A 125 7.07 23.95 5.78
N THR A 126 7.00 24.23 4.47
CA THR A 126 6.07 23.54 3.60
C THR A 126 6.49 22.09 3.34
N LEU A 127 5.55 21.25 2.95
CA LEU A 127 5.85 19.87 2.55
C LEU A 127 6.82 19.84 1.35
N THR A 128 6.68 20.80 0.43
CA THR A 128 7.58 20.97 -0.71
C THR A 128 9.02 21.21 -0.27
N ASP A 129 9.23 22.19 0.63
CA ASP A 129 10.57 22.52 1.13
C ASP A 129 11.20 21.36 1.90
N ALA A 130 10.39 20.63 2.67
CA ALA A 130 10.83 19.46 3.43
C ALA A 130 11.29 18.31 2.51
N LEU A 131 10.53 17.99 1.48
CA LEU A 131 10.87 16.95 0.52
C LEU A 131 12.04 17.37 -0.38
N GLN A 132 12.10 18.64 -0.77
CA GLN A 132 13.25 19.19 -1.51
C GLN A 132 14.52 19.10 -0.67
N TYR A 133 14.48 19.49 0.60
CA TYR A 133 15.60 19.36 1.52
C TYR A 133 16.07 17.89 1.62
N LEU A 134 15.14 16.95 1.77
CA LEU A 134 15.47 15.52 1.82
C LEU A 134 16.18 15.06 0.55
N TYR A 135 15.68 15.46 -0.63
CA TYR A 135 16.30 15.15 -1.91
C TYR A 135 17.71 15.75 -2.03
N GLU A 136 17.87 17.04 -1.74
CA GLU A 136 19.16 17.73 -1.83
C GLU A 136 20.22 17.16 -0.89
N LYS A 137 19.82 16.76 0.31
CA LYS A 137 20.71 16.14 1.30
C LYS A 137 21.17 14.75 0.92
N THR A 138 20.34 14.00 0.23
CA THR A 138 20.61 12.58 -0.03
C THR A 138 21.01 12.28 -1.46
N GLY A 139 20.64 13.15 -2.41
CA GLY A 139 20.78 12.91 -3.85
C GLY A 139 19.91 11.74 -4.35
N ARG A 140 18.91 11.30 -3.56
CA ARG A 140 18.09 10.13 -3.85
C ARG A 140 16.67 10.53 -4.15
N SER A 141 16.05 9.90 -5.16
CA SER A 141 14.63 10.08 -5.41
C SER A 141 13.79 9.60 -4.21
N ILE A 142 12.59 10.13 -4.08
CA ILE A 142 11.68 9.89 -2.96
C ILE A 142 10.44 9.20 -3.50
N ALA A 143 10.04 8.09 -2.89
CA ALA A 143 8.75 7.43 -3.12
C ALA A 143 7.83 7.66 -1.92
N LEU A 144 6.85 8.55 -2.08
CA LEU A 144 5.82 8.80 -1.07
C LEU A 144 4.63 7.89 -1.35
N VAL A 145 4.41 6.94 -0.44
CA VAL A 145 3.35 5.91 -0.54
C VAL A 145 2.29 6.19 0.53
N ILE A 146 1.09 6.53 0.09
CA ILE A 146 -0.06 6.81 0.97
C ILE A 146 -1.05 5.65 0.87
N ASP A 147 -1.09 4.79 1.90
CA ASP A 147 -2.09 3.73 1.99
C ASP A 147 -3.40 4.27 2.56
N GLU A 148 -4.53 3.75 2.07
CA GLU A 148 -5.89 4.18 2.40
C GLU A 148 -6.12 5.70 2.16
N ALA A 149 -5.60 6.23 1.06
CA ALA A 149 -5.57 7.66 0.72
C ALA A 149 -6.94 8.35 0.71
N GLN A 150 -8.05 7.60 0.53
CA GLN A 150 -9.40 8.15 0.60
C GLN A 150 -9.75 8.75 1.97
N HIS A 151 -9.00 8.38 3.03
CA HIS A 151 -9.22 8.96 4.37
C HIS A 151 -8.79 10.43 4.45
N ALA A 152 -7.92 10.90 3.54
CA ALA A 152 -7.60 12.33 3.44
C ALA A 152 -8.81 13.20 3.09
N LEU A 153 -9.86 12.63 2.49
CA LEU A 153 -11.07 13.35 2.11
C LEU A 153 -12.03 13.59 3.29
N ASN A 154 -11.75 13.03 4.46
CA ASN A 154 -12.61 13.17 5.63
C ASN A 154 -12.47 14.57 6.31
N SER A 155 -11.41 15.34 5.98
CA SER A 155 -11.20 16.68 6.55
C SER A 155 -10.63 17.64 5.51
N GLN A 156 -10.84 18.94 5.72
CA GLN A 156 -10.23 19.97 4.88
C GLN A 156 -8.71 19.97 4.98
N ALA A 157 -8.15 19.69 6.16
CA ALA A 157 -6.71 19.57 6.36
C ALA A 157 -6.12 18.41 5.55
N GLY A 158 -6.81 17.27 5.50
CA GLY A 158 -6.42 16.13 4.66
C GLY A 158 -6.47 16.44 3.17
N ILE A 159 -7.52 17.13 2.69
CA ILE A 159 -7.61 17.59 1.30
C ILE A 159 -6.46 18.55 0.97
N ASN A 160 -6.17 19.51 1.86
CA ASN A 160 -5.07 20.45 1.68
C ASN A 160 -3.71 19.73 1.65
N ALA A 161 -3.53 18.68 2.44
CA ALA A 161 -2.32 17.86 2.39
C ALA A 161 -2.15 17.15 1.04
N MET A 162 -3.23 16.68 0.42
CA MET A 162 -3.18 16.10 -0.94
C MET A 162 -2.77 17.14 -1.98
N PHE A 163 -3.25 18.39 -1.88
CA PHE A 163 -2.79 19.49 -2.73
C PHE A 163 -1.30 19.82 -2.49
N ALA A 164 -0.85 19.78 -1.23
CA ALA A 164 0.55 20.01 -0.89
C ALA A 164 1.46 18.90 -1.47
N ILE A 165 1.03 17.64 -1.45
CA ILE A 165 1.75 16.53 -2.09
C ILE A 165 1.86 16.75 -3.60
N LYS A 166 0.76 17.14 -4.25
CA LYS A 166 0.78 17.48 -5.68
C LYS A 166 1.75 18.61 -5.97
N ALA A 167 1.67 19.69 -5.21
CA ALA A 167 2.55 20.85 -5.40
C ALA A 167 4.04 20.47 -5.22
N ALA A 168 4.35 19.67 -4.20
CA ALA A 168 5.70 19.16 -3.96
C ALA A 168 6.19 18.29 -5.13
N ARG A 169 5.36 17.36 -5.62
CA ARG A 169 5.69 16.53 -6.78
C ARG A 169 5.96 17.38 -8.01
N ASP A 170 5.09 18.31 -8.32
CA ASP A 170 5.23 19.18 -9.49
C ASP A 170 6.51 20.02 -9.38
N ALA A 171 6.79 20.60 -8.22
CA ALA A 171 7.98 21.40 -7.99
C ALA A 171 9.29 20.59 -8.13
N LEU A 172 9.36 19.40 -7.53
CA LEU A 172 10.56 18.56 -7.56
C LEU A 172 10.81 18.00 -8.98
N ASN A 173 9.76 17.71 -9.74
CA ASN A 173 9.86 17.07 -11.05
C ASN A 173 9.92 18.05 -12.23
N GLN A 174 9.59 19.34 -12.04
CA GLN A 174 9.51 20.34 -13.13
C GLN A 174 10.83 20.57 -13.90
N ASN A 175 11.97 20.42 -13.24
CA ASN A 175 13.27 20.79 -13.82
C ASN A 175 14.07 19.61 -14.38
N THR A 176 13.47 18.44 -14.49
CA THR A 176 14.16 17.22 -14.88
C THR A 176 13.56 16.62 -16.13
N ALA A 177 14.18 16.84 -17.28
CA ALA A 177 13.76 16.24 -18.54
C ALA A 177 13.85 14.70 -18.55
N ARG A 178 14.43 14.06 -17.53
CA ARG A 178 14.71 12.60 -17.50
C ARG A 178 14.65 11.92 -16.14
N GLU A 179 14.53 12.64 -15.02
CA GLU A 179 14.60 12.03 -13.69
C GLU A 179 13.40 12.43 -12.84
N ILE A 180 12.60 11.44 -12.41
CA ILE A 180 11.52 11.66 -11.45
C ILE A 180 12.11 11.66 -10.05
N ARG A 181 12.08 12.81 -9.37
CA ARG A 181 12.62 13.00 -8.02
C ARG A 181 11.63 12.65 -6.92
N LEU A 182 10.36 12.93 -7.15
CA LEU A 182 9.28 12.57 -6.24
C LEU A 182 8.22 11.74 -6.95
N MET A 183 8.11 10.49 -6.56
CA MET A 183 7.09 9.54 -6.98
C MET A 183 5.98 9.51 -5.94
N ALA A 184 4.72 9.61 -6.36
CA ALA A 184 3.56 9.56 -5.48
C ALA A 184 2.70 8.34 -5.79
N VAL A 185 2.47 7.50 -4.78
CA VAL A 185 1.65 6.29 -4.87
C VAL A 185 0.53 6.39 -3.85
N PHE A 186 -0.69 6.23 -4.32
CA PHE A 186 -1.90 6.28 -3.50
C PHE A 186 -2.64 4.97 -3.60
N THR A 187 -3.01 4.39 -2.48
CA THR A 187 -3.82 3.18 -2.50
C THR A 187 -5.10 3.38 -1.71
N GLY A 188 -6.13 2.62 -2.06
CA GLY A 188 -7.41 2.68 -1.38
C GLY A 188 -8.20 1.40 -1.48
N SER A 189 -9.02 1.15 -0.45
CA SER A 189 -9.91 -0.01 -0.40
C SER A 189 -11.26 0.25 -1.08
N ASN A 190 -11.59 1.51 -1.34
CA ASN A 190 -12.82 1.93 -2.02
C ASN A 190 -12.47 2.77 -3.26
N ARG A 191 -12.78 2.22 -4.45
CA ARG A 191 -12.49 2.87 -5.73
C ARG A 191 -13.23 4.20 -5.88
N ASP A 192 -14.50 4.25 -5.48
CA ASP A 192 -15.33 5.44 -5.67
C ASP A 192 -14.85 6.58 -4.78
N LYS A 193 -14.51 6.30 -3.52
CA LYS A 193 -13.91 7.30 -2.64
C LYS A 193 -12.52 7.74 -3.12
N LEU A 194 -11.68 6.81 -3.60
CA LEU A 194 -10.38 7.16 -4.15
C LEU A 194 -10.52 8.01 -5.42
N SER A 195 -11.58 7.78 -6.21
CA SER A 195 -11.86 8.55 -7.43
C SER A 195 -12.11 10.03 -7.18
N ASN A 196 -12.58 10.39 -5.99
CA ASN A 196 -12.77 11.78 -5.61
C ASN A 196 -11.46 12.59 -5.48
N LEU A 197 -10.29 11.93 -5.53
CA LEU A 197 -9.00 12.61 -5.61
C LEU A 197 -8.61 12.97 -7.06
N VAL A 198 -9.23 12.34 -8.07
CA VAL A 198 -8.78 12.43 -9.47
C VAL A 198 -9.84 12.87 -10.48
N LEU A 199 -11.15 12.70 -10.21
CA LEU A 199 -12.19 12.92 -11.21
C LEU A 199 -12.73 14.34 -11.29
N GLY A 200 -12.66 15.13 -10.24
CA GLY A 200 -13.17 16.49 -10.23
C GLY A 200 -12.14 17.50 -10.75
N ARG A 201 -12.57 18.50 -11.53
CA ARG A 201 -11.67 19.57 -12.02
C ARG A 201 -10.95 20.33 -10.91
N THR A 202 -11.51 20.33 -9.71
CA THR A 202 -10.96 20.99 -8.51
C THR A 202 -10.24 20.02 -7.58
N THR A 203 -10.04 18.78 -7.98
CA THR A 203 -9.36 17.77 -7.14
C THR A 203 -7.82 17.86 -7.29
N PRO A 204 -7.06 17.42 -6.27
CA PRO A 204 -5.61 17.55 -6.29
C PRO A 204 -4.93 16.89 -7.49
N PHE A 205 -5.44 15.74 -7.91
CA PHE A 205 -4.80 14.92 -8.97
C PHE A 205 -5.71 14.76 -10.19
N TYR A 206 -6.42 15.83 -10.55
CA TYR A 206 -7.30 15.80 -11.72
C TYR A 206 -6.60 15.24 -12.96
N GLY A 207 -7.26 14.28 -13.60
CA GLY A 207 -6.76 13.61 -14.80
C GLY A 207 -5.86 12.42 -14.56
N ALA A 208 -5.46 12.11 -13.32
CA ALA A 208 -4.76 10.87 -13.02
C ALA A 208 -5.71 9.66 -13.16
N MET A 209 -5.14 8.52 -13.56
CA MET A 209 -5.89 7.29 -13.78
C MET A 209 -5.91 6.41 -12.53
N ILE A 210 -7.08 5.86 -12.20
CA ILE A 210 -7.18 4.84 -11.15
C ILE A 210 -6.97 3.46 -11.76
N THR A 211 -5.91 2.81 -11.34
CA THR A 211 -5.56 1.46 -11.72
C THR A 211 -6.19 0.46 -10.75
N SER A 212 -6.92 -0.52 -11.27
CA SER A 212 -7.38 -1.64 -10.45
C SER A 212 -6.18 -2.50 -10.06
N PHE A 213 -5.98 -2.70 -8.76
CA PHE A 213 -4.93 -3.59 -8.28
C PHE A 213 -5.24 -5.02 -8.70
N PRO A 214 -4.34 -5.72 -9.42
CA PRO A 214 -4.59 -7.07 -9.89
C PRO A 214 -4.76 -8.04 -8.71
N LEU A 215 -5.88 -8.75 -8.68
CA LEU A 215 -6.15 -9.75 -7.65
C LEU A 215 -5.20 -10.95 -7.82
N LEU A 216 -5.02 -11.69 -6.74
CA LEU A 216 -4.31 -12.97 -6.77
C LEU A 216 -5.04 -14.00 -7.64
N ASP A 217 -4.29 -14.85 -8.29
CA ASP A 217 -4.75 -15.81 -9.30
C ASP A 217 -4.54 -17.27 -8.84
N ARG A 218 -4.71 -18.20 -9.77
CA ARG A 218 -4.51 -19.61 -9.53
C ARG A 218 -3.09 -19.95 -9.07
N LYS A 219 -2.06 -19.22 -9.55
CA LYS A 219 -0.68 -19.47 -9.12
C LYS A 219 -0.51 -19.26 -7.60
N PHE A 220 -1.21 -18.26 -7.05
CA PHE A 220 -1.25 -18.06 -5.60
C PHE A 220 -1.87 -19.26 -4.89
N THR A 221 -3.06 -19.72 -5.33
CA THR A 221 -3.74 -20.83 -4.67
C THR A 221 -2.99 -22.14 -4.81
N ASP A 222 -2.39 -22.43 -5.97
CA ASP A 222 -1.58 -23.62 -6.18
C ASP A 222 -0.37 -23.64 -5.22
N ALA A 223 0.35 -22.52 -5.11
CA ALA A 223 1.49 -22.40 -4.19
C ALA A 223 1.05 -22.46 -2.72
N PHE A 224 -0.08 -21.82 -2.37
CA PHE A 224 -0.63 -21.85 -1.01
C PHE A 224 -1.12 -23.25 -0.61
N THR A 225 -1.77 -23.95 -1.55
CA THR A 225 -2.23 -25.32 -1.35
C THR A 225 -1.05 -26.28 -1.15
N ALA A 226 -0.02 -26.18 -1.99
CA ALA A 226 1.20 -26.97 -1.84
C ALA A 226 1.82 -26.77 -0.45
N HIS A 227 2.04 -25.50 -0.05
CA HIS A 227 2.59 -25.15 1.27
C HIS A 227 1.72 -25.66 2.45
N THR A 228 0.40 -25.66 2.29
CA THR A 228 -0.53 -26.17 3.31
C THR A 228 -0.47 -27.68 3.37
N ASN A 229 -0.50 -28.37 2.22
CA ASN A 229 -0.49 -29.82 2.12
C ASN A 229 0.80 -30.46 2.62
N GLU A 230 1.92 -29.74 2.61
CA GLU A 230 3.19 -30.23 3.23
C GLU A 230 3.04 -30.50 4.73
N ARG A 231 2.06 -29.90 5.39
CA ARG A 231 1.80 -30.00 6.83
C ARG A 231 0.62 -30.90 7.19
N LEU A 232 -0.05 -31.43 6.19
CA LEU A 232 -1.22 -32.29 6.35
C LEU A 232 -0.88 -33.76 6.03
N ALA A 233 -1.51 -34.67 6.76
CA ALA A 233 -1.50 -36.09 6.40
C ALA A 233 -2.06 -36.25 4.97
N GLU A 234 -1.61 -37.26 4.25
CA GLU A 234 -1.94 -37.47 2.84
C GLU A 234 -3.44 -37.50 2.61
N ASP A 235 -4.16 -38.17 3.46
CA ASP A 235 -5.63 -38.29 3.42
C ASP A 235 -6.34 -36.95 3.71
N ASN A 236 -5.70 -35.95 4.29
CA ASN A 236 -6.28 -34.67 4.66
C ASN A 236 -5.86 -33.53 3.71
N ARG A 237 -5.19 -33.85 2.61
CA ARG A 237 -4.72 -32.86 1.65
C ARG A 237 -5.87 -32.29 0.82
N PHE A 238 -5.76 -31.00 0.57
CA PHE A 238 -6.69 -30.29 -0.30
C PHE A 238 -6.32 -30.48 -1.77
N ASP A 239 -7.34 -30.62 -2.61
CA ASP A 239 -7.17 -30.55 -4.06
C ASP A 239 -7.00 -29.10 -4.52
N PRO A 240 -5.96 -28.79 -5.31
CA PRO A 240 -5.70 -27.42 -5.77
C PRO A 240 -6.85 -26.79 -6.57
N ALA A 241 -7.59 -27.59 -7.37
CA ALA A 241 -8.72 -27.08 -8.13
C ALA A 241 -9.89 -26.68 -7.22
N SER A 242 -10.15 -27.46 -6.18
CA SER A 242 -11.16 -27.17 -5.16
C SER A 242 -10.80 -25.93 -4.33
N VAL A 243 -9.52 -25.76 -4.00
CA VAL A 243 -9.05 -24.55 -3.29
C VAL A 243 -9.18 -23.30 -4.16
N PHE A 244 -8.87 -23.39 -5.46
CA PHE A 244 -9.06 -22.27 -6.37
C PHE A 244 -10.54 -21.91 -6.53
N ALA A 245 -11.42 -22.90 -6.68
CA ALA A 245 -12.86 -22.66 -6.77
C ALA A 245 -13.42 -21.96 -5.52
N ALA A 246 -13.01 -22.41 -4.33
CA ALA A 246 -13.35 -21.75 -3.07
C ALA A 246 -12.81 -20.32 -3.00
N PHE A 247 -11.57 -20.09 -3.41
CA PHE A 247 -10.94 -18.77 -3.44
C PHE A 247 -11.68 -17.79 -4.34
N ASP A 248 -12.06 -18.24 -5.55
CA ASP A 248 -12.82 -17.43 -6.50
C ASP A 248 -14.22 -17.08 -5.95
N ALA A 249 -14.90 -18.07 -5.35
CA ALA A 249 -16.20 -17.88 -4.71
C ALA A 249 -16.16 -16.88 -3.53
N LEU A 250 -15.01 -16.78 -2.84
CA LEU A 250 -14.74 -15.84 -1.76
C LEU A 250 -14.24 -14.47 -2.24
N GLY A 251 -14.32 -14.18 -3.56
CA GLY A 251 -13.87 -12.90 -4.14
C GLY A 251 -12.36 -12.71 -4.12
N ARG A 252 -11.61 -13.79 -4.20
CA ARG A 252 -10.13 -13.83 -4.22
C ARG A 252 -9.48 -13.12 -3.04
N ARG A 253 -10.03 -13.34 -1.84
CA ARG A 253 -9.55 -12.80 -0.58
C ARG A 253 -8.73 -13.83 0.18
N PRO A 254 -7.39 -13.70 0.27
CA PRO A 254 -6.51 -14.68 0.92
C PRO A 254 -6.88 -14.97 2.37
N GLU A 255 -7.27 -13.94 3.11
CA GLU A 255 -7.65 -14.09 4.52
C GLU A 255 -8.91 -14.95 4.69
N GLU A 256 -9.91 -14.75 3.81
CA GLU A 256 -11.14 -15.55 3.85
C GLU A 256 -10.88 -17.01 3.46
N LEU A 257 -10.05 -17.24 2.45
CA LEU A 257 -9.60 -18.58 2.10
C LEU A 257 -8.91 -19.25 3.29
N LYS A 258 -7.99 -18.56 3.97
CA LYS A 258 -7.28 -19.08 5.13
C LYS A 258 -8.25 -19.47 6.25
N LYS A 259 -9.28 -18.65 6.52
CA LYS A 259 -10.32 -18.98 7.54
C LYS A 259 -11.04 -20.27 7.20
N VAL A 260 -11.50 -20.41 5.95
CA VAL A 260 -12.24 -21.60 5.51
C VAL A 260 -11.35 -22.85 5.59
N LEU A 261 -10.10 -22.77 5.12
CA LEU A 261 -9.16 -23.90 5.24
C LEU A 261 -8.86 -24.27 6.69
N THR A 262 -8.77 -23.28 7.59
CA THR A 262 -8.58 -23.51 9.02
C THR A 262 -9.77 -24.25 9.62
N VAL A 263 -11.00 -23.84 9.29
CA VAL A 263 -12.21 -24.55 9.75
C VAL A 263 -12.21 -25.99 9.25
N CYS A 264 -11.86 -26.22 7.99
CA CYS A 264 -11.76 -27.58 7.44
C CYS A 264 -10.70 -28.43 8.16
N ALA A 265 -9.53 -27.87 8.45
CA ALA A 265 -8.43 -28.58 9.10
C ALA A 265 -8.73 -29.00 10.55
N PHE A 266 -9.61 -28.25 11.25
CA PHE A 266 -10.04 -28.57 12.62
C PHE A 266 -11.36 -29.34 12.68
N SER A 267 -11.98 -29.65 11.54
CA SER A 267 -13.19 -30.46 11.52
C SER A 267 -12.85 -31.94 11.70
N GLU A 268 -13.56 -32.64 12.56
CA GLU A 268 -13.41 -34.10 12.81
C GLU A 268 -13.97 -34.95 11.62
N GLY A 269 -13.61 -34.60 10.38
CA GLY A 269 -14.10 -35.26 9.20
C GLY A 269 -13.04 -36.13 8.52
N LYS A 270 -13.42 -37.30 7.99
CA LYS A 270 -12.52 -38.13 7.17
C LYS A 270 -12.21 -37.44 5.83
N ALA A 271 -11.03 -37.65 5.34
CA ALA A 271 -10.41 -37.06 4.16
C ALA A 271 -11.27 -37.02 2.87
N ALA A 272 -12.11 -37.99 2.63
CA ALA A 272 -13.01 -38.01 1.48
C ALA A 272 -14.01 -36.84 1.44
N SER A 273 -14.12 -36.07 2.53
CA SER A 273 -15.02 -34.94 2.67
C SER A 273 -14.33 -33.57 2.68
N MET A 274 -12.98 -33.50 2.72
CA MET A 274 -12.29 -32.20 2.88
C MET A 274 -12.62 -31.20 1.77
N ASN A 275 -12.63 -31.63 0.52
CA ASN A 275 -12.97 -30.73 -0.59
C ASN A 275 -14.47 -30.37 -0.63
N ALA A 276 -15.34 -31.29 -0.24
CA ALA A 276 -16.76 -31.02 -0.07
C ALA A 276 -17.02 -30.06 1.09
N LEU A 277 -16.34 -30.27 2.21
CA LEU A 277 -16.39 -29.39 3.37
C LEU A 277 -15.84 -27.99 3.05
N LEU A 278 -14.77 -27.90 2.28
CA LEU A 278 -14.22 -26.64 1.77
C LEU A 278 -15.25 -25.88 0.92
N ALA A 279 -15.89 -26.55 -0.04
CA ALA A 279 -16.93 -25.96 -0.87
C ALA A 279 -18.14 -25.49 -0.05
N GLN A 280 -18.58 -26.30 0.92
CA GLN A 280 -19.69 -25.98 1.82
C GLN A 280 -19.39 -24.75 2.70
N ASN A 281 -18.22 -24.71 3.33
CA ASN A 281 -17.82 -23.59 4.17
C ASN A 281 -17.61 -22.31 3.35
N ALA A 282 -17.05 -22.39 2.15
CA ALA A 282 -16.92 -21.24 1.25
C ALA A 282 -18.29 -20.70 0.82
N ALA A 283 -19.24 -21.57 0.51
CA ALA A 283 -20.60 -21.18 0.17
C ALA A 283 -21.33 -20.56 1.36
N ALA A 284 -21.21 -21.13 2.56
CA ALA A 284 -21.81 -20.59 3.78
C ALA A 284 -21.27 -19.18 4.10
N LEU A 285 -19.97 -18.98 4.03
CA LEU A 285 -19.35 -17.68 4.27
C LEU A 285 -19.79 -16.64 3.23
N ARG A 286 -19.95 -17.05 1.97
CA ARG A 286 -20.47 -16.18 0.92
C ARG A 286 -21.92 -15.75 1.20
N VAL A 287 -22.77 -16.67 1.62
CA VAL A 287 -24.18 -16.39 2.01
C VAL A 287 -24.23 -15.43 3.18
N ASP A 288 -23.39 -15.62 4.20
CA ASP A 288 -23.30 -14.73 5.35
C ASP A 288 -22.93 -13.29 4.92
N TYR A 289 -21.96 -13.13 4.00
CA TYR A 289 -21.61 -11.82 3.47
C TYR A 289 -22.74 -11.19 2.66
N LEU A 290 -23.45 -11.95 1.84
CA LEU A 290 -24.58 -11.44 1.06
C LEU A 290 -25.72 -11.01 1.99
N SER A 291 -26.05 -11.79 3.02
CA SER A 291 -27.11 -11.45 3.97
C SER A 291 -26.77 -10.17 4.77
N LYS A 292 -25.51 -9.99 5.16
CA LYS A 292 -25.03 -8.74 5.80
C LYS A 292 -25.12 -7.53 4.87
N PHE A 293 -24.80 -7.72 3.59
CA PHE A 293 -24.94 -6.69 2.58
C PHE A 293 -26.40 -6.29 2.38
N ASP A 294 -27.31 -7.27 2.23
CA ASP A 294 -28.74 -7.03 2.09
C ASP A 294 -29.33 -6.34 3.33
N GLY A 295 -28.85 -6.71 4.52
CA GLY A 295 -29.23 -6.06 5.77
C GLY A 295 -28.81 -4.60 5.82
N LEU A 296 -27.58 -4.28 5.39
CA LEU A 296 -27.08 -2.92 5.28
C LEU A 296 -27.87 -2.11 4.22
N PHE A 297 -28.17 -2.73 3.07
CA PHE A 297 -28.93 -2.07 2.01
C PHE A 297 -30.35 -1.72 2.44
N LYS A 298 -31.02 -2.62 3.19
CA LYS A 298 -32.34 -2.39 3.76
C LYS A 298 -32.37 -1.36 4.91
N SER A 299 -31.23 -1.12 5.55
CA SER A 299 -31.10 -0.10 6.61
C SER A 299 -30.79 1.30 6.08
N LEU A 300 -30.47 1.44 4.80
CA LEU A 300 -30.40 2.72 4.11
C LEU A 300 -31.85 3.11 3.83
N ASP A 301 -32.35 4.17 4.50
CA ASP A 301 -33.66 4.72 4.19
C ASP A 301 -33.80 4.96 2.68
N PRO A 302 -34.93 4.63 2.09
CA PRO A 302 -35.19 5.05 0.72
C PRO A 302 -35.05 6.57 0.69
N LEU A 303 -34.20 7.05 -0.21
CA LEU A 303 -34.08 8.49 -0.49
C LEU A 303 -35.48 9.01 -0.74
N GLU A 304 -35.99 9.85 0.19
CA GLU A 304 -37.15 10.67 -0.09
C GLU A 304 -36.88 11.64 -1.23
#